data_c487dbaa8b319544366e5aff38a64503
#
_entry.id   c487dbaa8b319544366e5aff38a64503
#
_cell.length_a   1.000
_cell.length_b   1.000
_cell.length_c   1.000
_cell.angle_alpha   90.00
_cell.angle_beta   90.00
_cell.angle_gamma   90.00
#
_symmetry.space_group_name_H-M   'P 1'
#
loop_
_entity.id
_entity.type
_entity.pdbx_description
1 polymer ?
#
loop_
_entity_poly.entity_id
_entity_poly.type
_entity_poly.pdbx_seq_one_letter_code
_entity_poly.pdbx_strand_id
1 'polypeptide(L)'
;MARYVIYDNSSNVITPSGAEFTAEEWLNHYPWGRKSKMVVGGGVINGNVALLFDDFVAEMRRHGCDFAGCSTDQDYLDAIERFEDAAATAPAPITDQTRMADALEDMVVLQMPDVTEPMAAFAQVPSGKSSMSDTLEHRWKQGRISAAMLRLYTRKGCITQAELDSIVGTP
;
A
#
# COMPACT_ATOMS: atom_id res chain seq x y z
N MET A 1 -16.75 -1.57 10.67
CA MET A 1 -16.82 -0.61 11.78
C MET A 1 -16.13 0.65 11.28
N ALA A 2 -16.75 1.82 11.39
CA ALA A 2 -16.16 3.07 10.86
C ALA A 2 -14.82 3.35 11.58
N ARG A 3 -13.78 3.75 10.85
CA ARG A 3 -12.47 4.10 11.39
C ARG A 3 -12.54 5.43 12.14
N TYR A 4 -13.34 6.36 11.64
CA TYR A 4 -13.53 7.69 12.20
C TYR A 4 -15.01 7.93 12.53
N VAL A 5 -15.24 8.58 13.64
CA VAL A 5 -16.60 8.99 14.06
C VAL A 5 -16.55 10.37 14.70
N ILE A 6 -17.66 11.10 14.63
CA ILE A 6 -17.82 12.32 15.42
C ILE A 6 -18.03 11.92 16.87
N TYR A 7 -17.22 12.48 17.78
CA TYR A 7 -17.33 12.24 19.20
C TYR A 7 -18.63 12.84 19.76
N ASP A 8 -19.37 12.04 20.50
CA ASP A 8 -20.68 12.39 21.05
C ASP A 8 -20.60 13.19 22.37
N ASN A 9 -19.41 13.45 22.87
CA ASN A 9 -19.13 14.13 24.14
C ASN A 9 -19.69 13.43 25.39
N SER A 10 -20.08 12.16 25.27
CA SER A 10 -20.71 11.38 26.37
C SER A 10 -20.08 10.01 26.58
N SER A 11 -19.55 9.40 25.55
CA SER A 11 -18.94 8.08 25.62
C SER A 11 -17.55 8.10 26.22
N ASN A 12 -17.18 7.04 26.96
CA ASN A 12 -15.80 6.85 27.38
C ASN A 12 -14.88 6.57 26.19
N VAL A 13 -13.63 7.00 26.31
CA VAL A 13 -12.58 6.81 25.30
C VAL A 13 -11.56 5.83 25.81
N ILE A 14 -11.30 4.77 25.05
CA ILE A 14 -10.26 3.78 25.37
C ILE A 14 -9.09 3.99 24.40
N THR A 15 -7.91 4.24 24.92
CA THR A 15 -6.70 4.41 24.11
C THR A 15 -6.17 3.05 23.63
N PRO A 16 -5.32 3.03 22.58
CA PRO A 16 -4.65 1.80 22.14
C PRO A 16 -3.79 1.12 23.18
N SER A 17 -3.33 1.86 24.21
CA SER A 17 -2.62 1.31 25.38
C SER A 17 -3.55 0.67 26.41
N GLY A 18 -4.87 0.74 26.21
CA GLY A 18 -5.86 0.21 27.14
C GLY A 18 -6.24 1.16 28.29
N ALA A 19 -5.73 2.40 28.29
CA ALA A 19 -6.17 3.40 29.26
C ALA A 19 -7.58 3.89 28.92
N GLU A 20 -8.46 3.90 29.90
CA GLU A 20 -9.84 4.37 29.76
C GLU A 20 -9.96 5.79 30.35
N PHE A 21 -10.59 6.67 29.59
CA PHE A 21 -10.92 8.04 30.00
C PHE A 21 -12.44 8.18 29.99
N THR A 22 -12.98 8.77 31.04
CA THR A 22 -14.35 9.24 31.02
C THR A 22 -14.51 10.39 30.02
N ALA A 23 -15.75 10.65 29.60
CA ALA A 23 -16.03 11.77 28.69
C ALA A 23 -15.52 13.12 29.27
N GLU A 24 -15.66 13.32 30.58
CA GLU A 24 -15.19 14.54 31.23
C GLU A 24 -13.66 14.67 31.22
N GLU A 25 -12.94 13.60 31.57
CA GLU A 25 -11.48 13.58 31.50
C GLU A 25 -10.96 13.82 30.09
N TRP A 26 -11.59 13.17 29.08
CA TRP A 26 -11.23 13.35 27.69
C TRP A 26 -11.44 14.80 27.23
N LEU A 27 -12.58 15.40 27.55
CA LEU A 27 -12.89 16.79 27.24
C LEU A 27 -12.07 17.81 28.05
N ASN A 28 -11.48 17.41 29.19
CA ASN A 28 -10.52 18.23 29.90
C ASN A 28 -9.15 18.21 29.22
N HIS A 29 -8.75 17.08 28.63
CA HIS A 29 -7.56 17.01 27.77
C HIS A 29 -7.72 17.80 26.47
N TYR A 30 -8.94 17.79 25.90
CA TYR A 30 -9.27 18.46 24.64
C TYR A 30 -10.45 19.45 24.82
N PRO A 31 -10.25 20.58 25.52
CA PRO A 31 -11.34 21.47 25.89
C PRO A 31 -12.10 22.06 24.70
N TRP A 32 -11.45 22.17 23.55
CA TRP A 32 -12.04 22.67 22.31
C TRP A 32 -13.15 21.74 21.78
N GLY A 33 -13.10 20.44 22.10
CA GLY A 33 -14.12 19.46 21.70
C GLY A 33 -15.52 19.77 22.27
N ARG A 34 -15.62 20.58 23.34
CA ARG A 34 -16.91 21.05 23.88
C ARG A 34 -17.61 22.05 22.96
N LYS A 35 -16.88 22.71 22.06
CA LYS A 35 -17.37 23.80 21.20
C LYS A 35 -17.30 23.49 19.72
N SER A 36 -16.61 22.44 19.35
CA SER A 36 -16.33 22.07 17.97
C SER A 36 -16.52 20.58 17.77
N LYS A 37 -16.81 20.15 16.55
CA LYS A 37 -16.92 18.74 16.22
C LYS A 37 -15.56 18.08 16.34
N MET A 38 -15.42 17.13 17.23
CA MET A 38 -14.22 16.33 17.42
C MET A 38 -14.38 15.01 16.65
N VAL A 39 -13.37 14.67 15.85
CA VAL A 39 -13.26 13.35 15.24
C VAL A 39 -12.43 12.47 16.16
N VAL A 40 -12.91 11.26 16.40
CA VAL A 40 -12.21 10.22 17.15
C VAL A 40 -12.18 8.92 16.35
N GLY A 41 -11.27 8.01 16.69
CA GLY A 41 -11.27 6.67 16.12
C GLY A 41 -12.53 5.93 16.50
N GLY A 42 -13.14 5.23 15.53
CA GLY A 42 -14.29 4.36 15.75
C GLY A 42 -13.89 3.04 16.39
N GLY A 43 -14.82 2.44 17.15
CA GLY A 43 -14.61 1.13 17.77
C GLY A 43 -14.29 1.20 19.26
N VAL A 44 -13.84 0.06 19.79
CA VAL A 44 -13.57 -0.10 21.23
C VAL A 44 -12.30 0.63 21.65
N ILE A 45 -11.32 0.70 20.75
CA ILE A 45 -10.05 1.38 20.97
C ILE A 45 -10.00 2.57 20.03
N ASN A 46 -10.11 3.76 20.64
CA ASN A 46 -9.94 5.00 19.91
C ASN A 46 -9.02 5.89 20.73
N GLY A 47 -8.45 6.89 20.37
CA GLY A 47 -7.69 7.72 21.30
C GLY A 47 -6.33 8.13 20.78
N ASN A 48 -5.94 7.65 19.62
CA ASN A 48 -4.84 8.26 18.89
C ASN A 48 -5.30 9.45 18.06
N VAL A 49 -6.62 9.66 17.96
CA VAL A 49 -7.20 10.69 17.12
C VAL A 49 -8.12 11.54 17.98
N ALA A 50 -7.75 12.81 18.11
CA ALA A 50 -8.61 13.90 18.57
C ALA A 50 -8.39 15.04 17.61
N LEU A 51 -9.11 15.05 16.49
CA LEU A 51 -8.94 16.02 15.41
C LEU A 51 -10.15 16.95 15.34
N LEU A 52 -9.91 18.20 15.01
CA LEU A 52 -10.98 19.11 14.65
C LEU A 52 -11.53 18.72 13.28
N PHE A 53 -12.84 18.44 13.18
CA PHE A 53 -13.46 17.93 11.96
C PHE A 53 -13.19 18.82 10.74
N ASP A 54 -13.38 20.13 10.89
CA ASP A 54 -13.21 21.05 9.77
C ASP A 54 -11.76 21.10 9.26
N ASP A 55 -10.78 21.05 10.18
CA ASP A 55 -9.37 21.03 9.85
C ASP A 55 -8.98 19.69 9.18
N PHE A 56 -9.52 18.58 9.68
CA PHE A 56 -9.28 17.26 9.11
C PHE A 56 -9.80 17.16 7.69
N VAL A 57 -11.04 17.59 7.44
CA VAL A 57 -11.63 17.63 6.09
C VAL A 57 -10.82 18.56 5.17
N ALA A 58 -10.41 19.74 5.67
CA ALA A 58 -9.60 20.68 4.88
C ALA A 58 -8.23 20.10 4.51
N GLU A 59 -7.59 19.39 5.43
CA GLU A 59 -6.32 18.69 5.20
C GLU A 59 -6.47 17.60 4.15
N MET A 60 -7.45 16.72 4.31
CA MET A 60 -7.68 15.63 3.38
C MET A 60 -8.06 16.12 1.98
N ARG A 61 -8.77 17.26 1.87
CA ARG A 61 -9.02 17.91 0.58
C ARG A 61 -7.72 18.39 -0.07
N ARG A 62 -6.78 18.94 0.70
CA ARG A 62 -5.44 19.32 0.18
C ARG A 62 -4.64 18.11 -0.31
N HIS A 63 -4.84 16.95 0.28
CA HIS A 63 -4.24 15.69 -0.17
C HIS A 63 -4.96 15.04 -1.37
N GLY A 64 -6.04 15.65 -1.86
CA GLY A 64 -6.75 15.17 -3.06
C GLY A 64 -7.93 14.25 -2.78
N CYS A 65 -8.39 14.14 -1.51
CA CYS A 65 -9.62 13.43 -1.20
C CYS A 65 -10.81 14.14 -1.84
N ASP A 66 -11.61 13.40 -2.60
CA ASP A 66 -12.82 13.91 -3.24
C ASP A 66 -14.02 13.77 -2.31
N PHE A 67 -14.72 14.87 -2.09
CA PHE A 67 -15.93 14.97 -1.26
C PHE A 67 -17.19 15.25 -2.07
N ALA A 68 -17.15 15.01 -3.39
CA ALA A 68 -18.33 15.15 -4.23
C ALA A 68 -19.45 14.20 -3.77
N GLY A 69 -20.62 14.76 -3.52
CA GLY A 69 -21.78 14.01 -3.03
C GLY A 69 -21.85 13.78 -1.52
N CYS A 70 -20.85 14.21 -0.73
CA CYS A 70 -20.94 14.18 0.73
C CYS A 70 -21.94 15.26 1.21
N SER A 71 -22.87 14.86 2.07
CA SER A 71 -23.94 15.71 2.61
C SER A 71 -23.97 15.74 4.13
N THR A 72 -23.50 14.69 4.76
CA THR A 72 -23.41 14.56 6.22
C THR A 72 -21.97 14.48 6.69
N ASP A 73 -21.73 14.80 7.95
CA ASP A 73 -20.39 14.68 8.54
C ASP A 73 -19.81 13.26 8.38
N GLN A 74 -20.67 12.24 8.52
CA GLN A 74 -20.25 10.84 8.36
C GLN A 74 -19.87 10.54 6.91
N ASP A 75 -20.55 11.11 5.90
CA ASP A 75 -20.17 10.93 4.50
C ASP A 75 -18.74 11.43 4.24
N TYR A 76 -18.35 12.55 4.85
CA TYR A 76 -16.99 13.08 4.77
C TYR A 76 -15.98 12.12 5.40
N LEU A 77 -16.28 11.57 6.59
CA LEU A 77 -15.40 10.62 7.26
C LEU A 77 -15.27 9.31 6.48
N ASP A 78 -16.37 8.80 5.92
CA ASP A 78 -16.36 7.60 5.09
C ASP A 78 -15.60 7.82 3.76
N ALA A 79 -15.64 9.03 3.20
CA ALA A 79 -14.84 9.37 2.03
C ALA A 79 -13.34 9.40 2.35
N ILE A 80 -12.97 9.93 3.51
CA ILE A 80 -11.59 9.94 4.00
C ILE A 80 -11.08 8.50 4.20
N GLU A 81 -11.87 7.66 4.87
CA GLU A 81 -11.52 6.24 5.10
C GLU A 81 -11.26 5.51 3.78
N ARG A 82 -12.14 5.68 2.79
CA ARG A 82 -11.94 5.11 1.44
C ARG A 82 -10.71 5.63 0.74
N PHE A 83 -10.40 6.92 0.87
CA PHE A 83 -9.21 7.53 0.29
C PHE A 83 -7.93 6.96 0.91
N GLU A 84 -7.88 6.83 2.23
CA GLU A 84 -6.74 6.23 2.93
C GLU A 84 -6.55 4.74 2.57
N ASP A 85 -7.64 3.98 2.47
CA ASP A 85 -7.59 2.57 2.07
C ASP A 85 -7.08 2.42 0.63
N ALA A 86 -7.51 3.29 -0.28
CA ALA A 86 -7.00 3.31 -1.65
C ALA A 86 -5.51 3.66 -1.68
N ALA A 87 -5.06 4.62 -0.87
CA ALA A 87 -3.65 4.98 -0.77
C ALA A 87 -2.80 3.84 -0.16
N ALA A 88 -3.33 3.12 0.82
CA ALA A 88 -2.66 1.97 1.45
C ALA A 88 -2.53 0.77 0.50
N THR A 89 -3.48 0.60 -0.42
CA THR A 89 -3.47 -0.48 -1.42
C THR A 89 -2.78 -0.09 -2.72
N ALA A 90 -2.48 1.20 -2.92
CA ALA A 90 -1.74 1.66 -4.08
C ALA A 90 -0.31 1.08 -4.09
N PRO A 91 0.19 0.62 -5.24
CA PRO A 91 1.57 0.17 -5.32
C PRO A 91 2.50 1.32 -4.92
N ALA A 92 3.53 0.98 -4.13
CA ALA A 92 4.50 1.98 -3.68
C ALA A 92 5.05 2.77 -4.89
N PRO A 93 5.16 4.09 -4.79
CA PRO A 93 5.69 4.89 -5.89
C PRO A 93 7.10 4.40 -6.24
N ILE A 94 7.38 4.23 -7.54
CA ILE A 94 8.69 3.82 -8.04
C ILE A 94 9.67 4.95 -7.72
N THR A 95 10.48 4.77 -6.70
CA THR A 95 11.53 5.74 -6.34
C THR A 95 12.70 5.66 -7.32
N ASP A 96 13.50 6.73 -7.41
CA ASP A 96 14.72 6.71 -8.21
C ASP A 96 15.69 5.62 -7.73
N GLN A 97 15.72 5.31 -6.43
CA GLN A 97 16.49 4.18 -5.89
C GLN A 97 16.02 2.84 -6.44
N THR A 98 14.71 2.63 -6.57
CA THR A 98 14.16 1.41 -7.16
C THR A 98 14.53 1.30 -8.65
N ARG A 99 14.46 2.43 -9.39
CA ARG A 99 14.87 2.48 -10.79
C ARG A 99 16.37 2.19 -10.98
N MET A 100 17.20 2.73 -10.08
CA MET A 100 18.65 2.46 -10.10
C MET A 100 18.96 1.00 -9.77
N ALA A 101 18.29 0.41 -8.80
CA ALA A 101 18.45 -1.00 -8.46
C ALA A 101 18.08 -1.91 -9.63
N ASP A 102 16.94 -1.65 -10.28
CA ASP A 102 16.51 -2.39 -11.47
C ASP A 102 17.52 -2.25 -12.62
N ALA A 103 18.03 -1.03 -12.86
CA ALA A 103 19.01 -0.78 -13.91
C ALA A 103 20.35 -1.47 -13.66
N LEU A 104 20.81 -1.52 -12.40
CA LEU A 104 22.01 -2.24 -12.00
C LEU A 104 21.86 -3.75 -12.19
N GLU A 105 20.73 -4.31 -11.81
CA GLU A 105 20.41 -5.73 -12.00
C GLU A 105 20.40 -6.09 -13.49
N ASP A 106 19.75 -5.27 -14.32
CA ASP A 106 19.69 -5.44 -15.75
C ASP A 106 21.10 -5.35 -16.39
N MET A 107 21.97 -4.44 -15.90
CA MET A 107 23.37 -4.35 -16.34
C MET A 107 24.16 -5.61 -15.99
N VAL A 108 23.98 -6.17 -14.82
CA VAL A 108 24.65 -7.43 -14.42
C VAL A 108 24.23 -8.56 -15.36
N VAL A 109 22.93 -8.69 -15.64
CA VAL A 109 22.41 -9.71 -16.56
C VAL A 109 22.98 -9.53 -17.98
N LEU A 110 23.12 -8.30 -18.46
CA LEU A 110 23.72 -8.02 -19.77
C LEU A 110 25.18 -8.48 -19.87
N GLN A 111 25.93 -8.43 -18.77
CA GLN A 111 27.34 -8.84 -18.70
C GLN A 111 27.52 -10.34 -18.51
N MET A 112 26.48 -11.10 -18.14
CA MET A 112 26.56 -12.56 -18.02
C MET A 112 26.76 -13.19 -19.40
N PRO A 113 27.54 -14.27 -19.54
CA PRO A 113 27.65 -15.00 -20.78
C PRO A 113 26.32 -15.64 -21.16
N ASP A 114 26.01 -15.72 -22.45
CA ASP A 114 24.86 -16.47 -22.92
C ASP A 114 25.07 -17.97 -22.67
N VAL A 115 24.04 -18.65 -22.17
CA VAL A 115 24.06 -20.11 -22.02
C VAL A 115 23.95 -20.74 -23.41
N THR A 116 25.10 -21.14 -23.96
CA THR A 116 25.20 -21.65 -25.35
C THR A 116 24.81 -23.13 -25.49
N GLU A 117 24.71 -23.86 -24.37
CA GLU A 117 24.22 -25.25 -24.37
C GLU A 117 23.07 -25.41 -23.39
N PRO A 118 22.00 -26.18 -23.78
CA PRO A 118 21.02 -26.60 -22.80
C PRO A 118 21.73 -27.53 -21.82
N MET A 119 21.92 -27.08 -20.58
CA MET A 119 22.38 -27.96 -19.49
C MET A 119 21.29 -29.02 -19.23
N ALA A 120 21.25 -30.04 -20.09
CA ALA A 120 20.37 -31.19 -19.95
C ALA A 120 20.74 -32.10 -18.75
N ALA A 121 21.78 -31.74 -17.98
CA ALA A 121 22.30 -32.56 -16.89
C ALA A 121 21.81 -32.13 -15.48
N PHE A 122 21.04 -31.05 -15.33
CA PHE A 122 20.46 -30.66 -14.04
C PHE A 122 18.92 -30.59 -14.06
N ALA A 123 18.28 -31.44 -14.81
CA ALA A 123 16.82 -31.54 -14.86
C ALA A 123 16.27 -32.34 -13.66
N GLN A 124 16.45 -31.81 -12.44
CA GLN A 124 15.61 -32.13 -11.28
C GLN A 124 15.57 -30.93 -10.32
N VAL A 125 15.00 -29.83 -10.77
CA VAL A 125 14.54 -28.77 -9.88
C VAL A 125 13.07 -29.05 -9.58
N PRO A 126 12.65 -29.09 -8.29
CA PRO A 126 11.26 -29.29 -7.95
C PRO A 126 10.39 -28.19 -8.58
N SER A 127 9.17 -28.53 -8.95
CA SER A 127 8.17 -27.73 -9.67
C SER A 127 7.67 -26.51 -8.86
N GLY A 128 8.57 -25.60 -8.50
CA GLY A 128 8.27 -24.30 -7.92
C GLY A 128 8.86 -23.22 -8.83
N LYS A 129 8.12 -22.13 -9.05
CA LYS A 129 8.69 -20.93 -9.70
C LYS A 129 9.95 -20.52 -8.95
N SER A 130 11.00 -20.12 -9.68
CA SER A 130 12.19 -19.57 -9.04
C SER A 130 11.86 -18.22 -8.39
N SER A 131 12.57 -17.83 -7.33
CA SER A 131 12.38 -16.52 -6.70
C SER A 131 12.64 -15.36 -7.69
N MET A 132 13.48 -15.58 -8.70
CA MET A 132 13.73 -14.67 -9.80
C MET A 132 12.49 -14.54 -10.70
N SER A 133 11.80 -15.62 -11.02
CA SER A 133 10.58 -15.63 -11.82
C SER A 133 9.48 -14.79 -11.16
N ASP A 134 9.28 -14.92 -9.84
CA ASP A 134 8.30 -14.14 -9.09
C ASP A 134 8.62 -12.64 -9.10
N THR A 135 9.90 -12.29 -8.95
CA THR A 135 10.36 -10.89 -9.03
C THR A 135 10.10 -10.30 -10.41
N LEU A 136 10.43 -11.03 -11.48
CA LEU A 136 10.23 -10.56 -12.85
C LEU A 136 8.75 -10.48 -13.22
N GLU A 137 7.91 -11.39 -12.74
CA GLU A 137 6.46 -11.32 -12.90
C GLU A 137 5.88 -10.05 -12.26
N HIS A 138 6.35 -9.72 -11.05
CA HIS A 138 5.95 -8.49 -10.36
C HIS A 138 6.37 -7.23 -11.14
N ARG A 139 7.63 -7.18 -11.61
CA ARG A 139 8.15 -6.07 -12.43
C ARG A 139 7.40 -5.94 -13.76
N TRP A 140 7.02 -7.07 -14.38
CA TRP A 140 6.22 -7.10 -15.61
C TRP A 140 4.84 -6.50 -15.40
N LYS A 141 4.11 -6.93 -14.37
CA LYS A 141 2.79 -6.40 -14.02
C LYS A 141 2.81 -4.90 -13.72
N GLN A 142 3.92 -4.39 -13.22
CA GLN A 142 4.12 -2.96 -12.98
C GLN A 142 4.59 -2.17 -14.22
N GLY A 143 4.76 -2.82 -15.36
CA GLY A 143 5.31 -2.18 -16.57
C GLY A 143 6.78 -1.74 -16.44
N ARG A 144 7.52 -2.27 -15.46
CA ARG A 144 8.91 -1.90 -15.15
C ARG A 144 9.95 -2.68 -15.96
N ILE A 145 9.54 -3.72 -16.67
CA ILE A 145 10.40 -4.54 -17.52
C ILE A 145 9.71 -4.79 -18.87
N SER A 146 10.49 -4.81 -19.94
CA SER A 146 9.98 -5.08 -21.29
C SER A 146 10.03 -6.57 -21.62
N ALA A 147 9.20 -7.00 -22.60
CA ALA A 147 9.25 -8.35 -23.12
C ALA A 147 10.63 -8.71 -23.71
N ALA A 148 11.35 -7.73 -24.28
CA ALA A 148 12.71 -7.94 -24.78
C ALA A 148 13.68 -8.28 -23.64
N MET A 149 13.52 -7.61 -22.48
CA MET A 149 14.34 -7.86 -21.32
C MET A 149 14.04 -9.21 -20.68
N LEU A 150 12.76 -9.61 -20.59
CA LEU A 150 12.38 -10.95 -20.13
C LEU A 150 13.00 -12.06 -20.98
N ARG A 151 13.02 -11.88 -22.33
CA ARG A 151 13.69 -12.82 -23.23
C ARG A 151 15.21 -12.87 -23.01
N LEU A 152 15.82 -11.73 -22.63
CA LEU A 152 17.23 -11.70 -22.27
C LEU A 152 17.50 -12.53 -21.00
N TYR A 153 16.70 -12.39 -19.97
CA TYR A 153 16.79 -13.20 -18.74
C TYR A 153 16.68 -14.69 -19.04
N THR A 154 15.79 -15.08 -19.99
CA THR A 154 15.69 -16.47 -20.44
C THR A 154 16.96 -16.92 -21.16
N ARG A 155 17.48 -16.11 -22.09
CA ARG A 155 18.71 -16.43 -22.83
C ARG A 155 19.94 -16.53 -21.90
N LYS A 156 19.97 -15.77 -20.83
CA LYS A 156 21.03 -15.83 -19.80
C LYS A 156 20.84 -16.96 -18.80
N GLY A 157 19.78 -17.76 -18.91
CA GLY A 157 19.47 -18.88 -18.04
C GLY A 157 18.96 -18.50 -16.64
N CYS A 158 18.59 -17.24 -16.42
CA CYS A 158 18.06 -16.76 -15.15
C CYS A 158 16.62 -17.26 -14.90
N ILE A 159 15.86 -17.45 -15.96
CA ILE A 159 14.52 -18.06 -15.95
C ILE A 159 14.37 -19.04 -17.12
N THR A 160 13.47 -19.99 -17.00
CA THR A 160 13.14 -20.94 -18.05
C THR A 160 12.16 -20.35 -19.08
N GLN A 161 12.08 -20.98 -20.25
CA GLN A 161 11.06 -20.58 -21.26
C GLN A 161 9.63 -20.73 -20.72
N ALA A 162 9.37 -21.78 -19.93
CA ALA A 162 8.06 -22.00 -19.32
C ALA A 162 7.68 -20.88 -18.31
N GLU A 163 8.67 -20.38 -17.55
CA GLU A 163 8.48 -19.25 -16.64
C GLU A 163 8.23 -17.95 -17.42
N LEU A 164 8.97 -17.71 -18.52
CA LEU A 164 8.72 -16.58 -19.41
C LEU A 164 7.29 -16.58 -19.95
N ASP A 165 6.85 -17.72 -20.48
CA ASP A 165 5.51 -17.88 -21.05
C ASP A 165 4.42 -17.67 -19.97
N SER A 166 4.68 -18.10 -18.74
CA SER A 166 3.81 -17.86 -17.59
C SER A 166 3.72 -16.36 -17.24
N ILE A 167 4.83 -15.63 -17.25
CA ILE A 167 4.89 -14.19 -16.93
C ILE A 167 4.16 -13.37 -17.98
N VAL A 168 4.42 -13.64 -19.26
CA VAL A 168 3.87 -12.85 -20.39
C VAL A 168 2.41 -13.22 -20.67
N GLY A 169 2.01 -14.47 -20.42
CA GLY A 169 0.65 -14.96 -20.65
C GLY A 169 -0.35 -14.59 -19.55
N THR A 170 0.09 -13.96 -18.45
CA THR A 170 -0.79 -13.49 -17.36
C THR A 170 -1.22 -12.05 -17.67
N PRO A 171 -2.51 -11.81 -18.03
CA PRO A 171 -3.03 -10.46 -18.32
C PRO A 171 -3.08 -9.59 -17.05
#